data_2ce1e0c3cb7dd30dac39ff183cefa71a
#
_entry.id   2ce1e0c3cb7dd30dac39ff183cefa71a
#
_cell.length_a   1.000
_cell.length_b   1.000
_cell.length_c   1.000
_cell.angle_alpha   90.00
_cell.angle_beta   90.00
_cell.angle_gamma   90.00
#
_symmetry.space_group_name_H-M   'P 1'
#
loop_
_entity.id
_entity.type
_entity.pdbx_description
1 polymer ?
#
loop_
_entity_poly.entity_id
_entity_poly.type
_entity_poly.pdbx_seq_one_letter_code
_entity_poly.pdbx_strand_id
1 'polypeptide(L)'
;TLCVGQAASMGAFLLAAGTKGKRFALPNSRMMLHQPSGGSRGVAADIEIQAQEILLMREQLNNLISEHTGKSPEVVAKDTDRDFWMSPDSALEYGLIDKIQKSRVESGKEKDSGYIGLQIEGRLRNLRS
;
A
#
# COMPACT_ATOMS: atom_id res chain seq x y z
N THR A 1 -7.32 4.49 -0.46
CA THR A 1 -6.90 3.16 -0.92
C THR A 1 -7.26 2.08 0.09
N LEU A 2 -7.53 0.87 -0.39
CA LEU A 2 -7.85 -0.27 0.47
C LEU A 2 -7.21 -1.55 -0.10
N CYS A 3 -6.38 -2.21 0.70
CA CYS A 3 -5.88 -3.55 0.40
C CYS A 3 -6.88 -4.60 0.91
N VAL A 4 -7.51 -5.34 0.00
CA VAL A 4 -8.52 -6.36 0.36
C VAL A 4 -7.88 -7.74 0.55
N GLY A 5 -6.94 -8.14 -0.31
CA GLY A 5 -6.25 -9.41 -0.25
C GLY A 5 -4.74 -9.23 -0.27
N GLN A 6 -4.20 -8.82 -1.40
CA GLN A 6 -2.77 -8.61 -1.56
C GLN A 6 -2.49 -7.33 -2.35
N ALA A 7 -1.52 -6.57 -1.87
CA ALA A 7 -0.95 -5.43 -2.58
C ALA A 7 0.58 -5.63 -2.65
N ALA A 8 1.07 -6.06 -3.79
CA ALA A 8 2.48 -6.36 -3.99
C ALA A 8 3.10 -5.49 -5.08
N SER A 9 4.40 -5.18 -4.95
CA SER A 9 5.14 -4.40 -5.93
C SER A 9 4.48 -3.05 -6.20
N MET A 10 4.08 -2.77 -7.44
CA MET A 10 3.38 -1.55 -7.82
C MET A 10 2.01 -1.40 -7.11
N GLY A 11 1.34 -2.51 -6.76
CA GLY A 11 0.12 -2.50 -5.95
C GLY A 11 0.34 -1.94 -4.54
N ALA A 12 1.45 -2.30 -3.90
CA ALA A 12 1.82 -1.74 -2.59
C ALA A 12 2.21 -0.26 -2.69
N PHE A 13 2.87 0.12 -3.78
CA PHE A 13 3.18 1.51 -4.08
C PHE A 13 1.91 2.35 -4.22
N LEU A 14 0.95 1.91 -5.02
CA LEU A 14 -0.35 2.58 -5.20
C LEU A 14 -1.15 2.66 -3.89
N LEU A 15 -1.07 1.62 -3.05
CA LEU A 15 -1.67 1.63 -1.72
C LEU A 15 -1.10 2.76 -0.86
N ALA A 16 0.23 2.87 -0.80
CA ALA A 16 0.94 3.89 -0.03
C ALA A 16 0.69 5.31 -0.54
N ALA A 17 0.56 5.47 -1.86
CA ALA A 17 0.31 6.75 -2.54
C ALA A 17 -1.14 7.27 -2.37
N GLY A 18 -2.01 6.55 -1.69
CA GLY A 18 -3.35 7.02 -1.35
C GLY A 18 -3.32 8.24 -0.44
N THR A 19 -4.45 8.94 -0.36
CA THR A 19 -4.61 10.10 0.53
C THR A 19 -4.25 9.72 1.96
N LYS A 20 -3.33 10.45 2.57
CA LYS A 20 -2.92 10.23 3.97
C LYS A 20 -4.12 10.29 4.91
N GLY A 21 -4.20 9.34 5.84
CA GLY A 21 -5.36 9.12 6.71
C GLY A 21 -6.47 8.27 6.08
N LYS A 22 -6.37 7.94 4.79
CA LYS A 22 -7.37 7.15 4.03
C LYS A 22 -6.77 5.95 3.30
N ARG A 23 -5.68 5.38 3.84
CA ARG A 23 -5.03 4.18 3.32
C ARG A 23 -5.31 3.02 4.28
N PHE A 24 -6.02 2.01 3.80
CA PHE A 24 -6.54 0.93 4.63
C PHE A 24 -6.08 -0.43 4.16
N ALA A 25 -6.10 -1.41 5.08
CA ALA A 25 -5.94 -2.81 4.77
C ALA A 25 -6.94 -3.66 5.57
N LEU A 26 -7.41 -4.77 5.01
CA LEU A 26 -8.18 -5.76 5.76
C LEU A 26 -7.25 -6.60 6.65
N PRO A 27 -7.76 -7.23 7.75
CA PRO A 27 -6.93 -7.90 8.76
C PRO A 27 -6.05 -9.03 8.23
N ASN A 28 -6.45 -9.72 7.16
CA ASN A 28 -5.74 -10.87 6.59
C ASN A 28 -5.04 -10.54 5.25
N SER A 29 -4.94 -9.27 4.90
CA SER A 29 -4.25 -8.86 3.68
C SER A 29 -2.73 -8.94 3.83
N ARG A 30 -2.03 -8.96 2.70
CA ARG A 30 -0.57 -8.98 2.64
C ARG A 30 -0.07 -7.86 1.74
N MET A 31 0.98 -7.19 2.17
CA MET A 31 1.65 -6.16 1.38
C MET A 31 3.10 -6.56 1.12
N MET A 32 3.64 -6.21 -0.05
CA MET A 32 5.03 -6.50 -0.39
C MET A 32 5.63 -5.35 -1.20
N LEU A 33 6.78 -4.88 -0.74
CA LEU A 33 7.64 -3.96 -1.45
C LEU A 33 8.89 -4.68 -1.94
N HIS A 34 9.37 -4.34 -3.11
CA HIS A 34 10.66 -4.79 -3.63
C HIS A 34 11.23 -3.80 -4.64
N GLN A 35 12.52 -3.94 -4.92
CA GLN A 35 13.21 -3.15 -5.94
C GLN A 35 12.64 -3.44 -7.33
N PRO A 36 12.61 -2.44 -8.24
CA PRO A 36 12.32 -2.72 -9.64
C PRO A 36 13.34 -3.72 -10.17
N SER A 37 12.84 -4.79 -10.76
CA SER A 37 13.65 -5.82 -11.41
C SER A 37 13.47 -5.73 -12.93
N GLY A 38 14.55 -5.91 -13.66
CA GLY A 38 14.53 -5.93 -15.11
C GLY A 38 15.59 -6.86 -15.64
N GLY A 39 15.30 -7.49 -16.76
CA GLY A 39 16.25 -8.22 -17.57
C GLY A 39 16.49 -7.48 -18.87
N SER A 40 17.71 -7.47 -19.35
CA SER A 40 18.09 -6.84 -20.60
C SER A 40 18.72 -7.86 -21.54
N ARG A 41 18.34 -7.80 -22.83
CA ARG A 41 18.97 -8.55 -23.90
C ARG A 41 19.30 -7.59 -25.03
N GLY A 42 20.45 -7.79 -25.68
CA GLY A 42 20.88 -6.95 -26.78
C GLY A 42 22.38 -6.68 -26.76
N VAL A 43 22.81 -5.66 -27.48
CA VAL A 43 24.20 -5.21 -27.48
C VAL A 43 24.55 -4.48 -26.17
N ALA A 44 25.83 -4.46 -25.82
CA ALA A 44 26.32 -3.91 -24.55
C ALA A 44 25.82 -2.47 -24.28
N ALA A 45 25.75 -1.63 -25.30
CA ALA A 45 25.27 -0.24 -25.18
C ALA A 45 23.80 -0.17 -24.73
N ASP A 46 22.94 -1.04 -25.27
CA ASP A 46 21.53 -1.09 -24.90
C ASP A 46 21.34 -1.62 -23.47
N ILE A 47 22.17 -2.58 -23.06
CA ILE A 47 22.17 -3.13 -21.70
C ILE A 47 22.55 -2.03 -20.69
N GLU A 48 23.55 -1.20 -21.02
CA GLU A 48 23.97 -0.08 -20.17
C GLU A 48 22.85 0.95 -20.00
N ILE A 49 22.19 1.34 -21.09
CA ILE A 49 21.06 2.29 -21.06
C ILE A 49 19.93 1.76 -20.17
N GLN A 50 19.56 0.48 -20.32
CA GLN A 50 18.52 -0.12 -19.51
C GLN A 50 18.91 -0.24 -18.03
N ALA A 51 20.18 -0.54 -17.73
CA ALA A 51 20.67 -0.57 -16.37
C ALA A 51 20.61 0.81 -15.70
N GLN A 52 20.97 1.88 -16.40
CA GLN A 52 20.84 3.24 -15.91
C GLN A 52 19.38 3.61 -15.63
N GLU A 53 18.46 3.27 -16.52
CA GLU A 53 17.02 3.52 -16.32
C GLU A 53 16.46 2.78 -15.09
N ILE A 54 16.85 1.54 -14.87
CA ILE A 54 16.46 0.78 -13.67
C ILE A 54 16.98 1.44 -12.39
N LEU A 55 18.21 1.95 -12.39
CA LEU A 55 18.78 2.66 -11.25
C LEU A 55 18.04 3.96 -10.94
N LEU A 56 17.69 4.74 -11.96
CA LEU A 56 16.89 5.96 -11.81
C LEU A 56 15.50 5.64 -11.25
N MET A 57 14.85 4.62 -11.79
CA MET A 57 13.53 4.18 -11.33
C MET A 57 13.59 3.70 -9.88
N ARG A 58 14.64 2.98 -9.49
CA ARG A 58 14.88 2.54 -8.11
C ARG A 58 14.95 3.72 -7.15
N GLU A 59 15.74 4.73 -7.49
CA GLU A 59 15.89 5.94 -6.67
C GLU A 59 14.57 6.69 -6.54
N GLN A 60 13.84 6.89 -7.63
CA GLN A 60 12.54 7.55 -7.63
C GLN A 60 11.52 6.81 -6.75
N LEU A 61 11.43 5.49 -6.88
CA LEU A 61 10.50 4.69 -6.08
C LEU A 61 10.86 4.72 -4.58
N ASN A 62 12.15 4.65 -4.23
CA ASN A 62 12.58 4.76 -2.84
C ASN A 62 12.21 6.13 -2.24
N ASN A 63 12.40 7.21 -2.98
CA ASN A 63 12.05 8.56 -2.55
C ASN A 63 10.54 8.72 -2.36
N LEU A 64 9.73 8.21 -3.28
CA LEU A 64 8.27 8.26 -3.18
C LEU A 64 7.72 7.42 -2.02
N ILE A 65 8.26 6.21 -1.79
CA ILE A 65 7.89 5.41 -0.61
C ILE A 65 8.33 6.10 0.68
N SER A 66 9.52 6.71 0.70
CA SER A 66 10.00 7.53 1.81
C SER A 66 9.01 8.65 2.14
N GLU A 67 8.59 9.41 1.15
CA GLU A 67 7.62 10.50 1.29
C GLU A 67 6.29 10.01 1.87
N HIS A 68 5.76 8.90 1.36
CA HIS A 68 4.46 8.38 1.78
C HIS A 68 4.48 7.68 3.15
N THR A 69 5.61 7.10 3.55
CA THR A 69 5.74 6.33 4.80
C THR A 69 6.38 7.11 5.94
N GLY A 70 7.15 8.14 5.63
CA GLY A 70 7.97 8.88 6.60
C GLY A 70 9.27 8.18 6.97
N LYS A 71 9.63 7.06 6.34
CA LYS A 71 10.94 6.41 6.47
C LYS A 71 11.97 7.15 5.64
N SER A 72 13.28 7.10 6.02
CA SER A 72 14.31 7.69 5.17
C SER A 72 14.53 6.86 3.90
N PRO A 73 14.98 7.48 2.79
CA PRO A 73 15.25 6.75 1.54
C PRO A 73 16.23 5.59 1.70
N GLU A 74 17.22 5.74 2.59
CA GLU A 74 18.23 4.71 2.88
C GLU A 74 17.60 3.49 3.57
N VAL A 75 16.67 3.72 4.50
CA VAL A 75 15.91 2.65 5.17
C VAL A 75 15.04 1.93 4.17
N VAL A 76 14.30 2.67 3.34
CA VAL A 76 13.47 2.10 2.28
C VAL A 76 14.32 1.28 1.31
N ALA A 77 15.46 1.81 0.86
CA ALA A 77 16.36 1.12 -0.06
C ALA A 77 16.89 -0.20 0.51
N LYS A 78 17.23 -0.22 1.80
CA LYS A 78 17.70 -1.40 2.51
C LYS A 78 16.59 -2.44 2.68
N ASP A 79 15.41 -2.01 3.12
CA ASP A 79 14.30 -2.92 3.41
C ASP A 79 13.75 -3.56 2.13
N THR A 80 13.73 -2.80 1.02
CA THR A 80 13.20 -3.27 -0.27
C THR A 80 14.23 -3.95 -1.17
N ASP A 81 15.48 -4.14 -0.72
CA ASP A 81 16.52 -4.83 -1.50
C ASP A 81 16.13 -6.28 -1.85
N ARG A 82 15.32 -6.89 -1.03
CA ARG A 82 14.65 -8.18 -1.27
C ARG A 82 13.16 -8.02 -1.04
N ASP A 83 12.37 -9.03 -1.39
CA ASP A 83 10.92 -9.02 -1.18
C ASP A 83 10.59 -8.77 0.29
N PHE A 84 10.11 -7.58 0.57
CA PHE A 84 9.77 -7.13 1.92
C PHE A 84 8.27 -7.30 2.17
N TRP A 85 7.92 -8.43 2.77
CA TRP A 85 6.55 -8.77 3.09
C TRP A 85 6.09 -8.19 4.42
N MET A 86 4.89 -7.63 4.44
CA MET A 86 4.27 -7.03 5.61
C MET A 86 2.89 -7.59 5.87
N SER A 87 2.60 -7.87 7.14
CA SER A 87 1.23 -8.00 7.65
C SER A 87 0.57 -6.61 7.72
N PRO A 88 -0.77 -6.51 7.93
CA PRO A 88 -1.42 -5.23 8.14
C PRO A 88 -0.82 -4.43 9.31
N ASP A 89 -0.50 -5.09 10.41
CA ASP A 89 0.11 -4.44 11.58
C ASP A 89 1.50 -3.88 11.24
N SER A 90 2.34 -4.69 10.58
CA SER A 90 3.67 -4.24 10.13
C SER A 90 3.58 -3.10 9.12
N ALA A 91 2.60 -3.14 8.21
CA ALA A 91 2.38 -2.08 7.22
C ALA A 91 1.89 -0.77 7.86
N LEU A 92 1.08 -0.87 8.92
CA LEU A 92 0.66 0.28 9.73
C LEU A 92 1.86 0.91 10.46
N GLU A 93 2.69 0.10 11.10
CA GLU A 93 3.90 0.54 11.79
C GLU A 93 4.94 1.13 10.82
N TYR A 94 5.05 0.55 9.64
CA TYR A 94 5.93 1.04 8.59
C TYR A 94 5.47 2.39 8.00
N GLY A 95 4.17 2.70 8.10
CA GLY A 95 3.55 3.89 7.53
C GLY A 95 3.03 3.69 6.10
N LEU A 96 2.96 2.45 5.63
CA LEU A 96 2.41 2.12 4.31
C LEU A 96 0.90 2.32 4.24
N ILE A 97 0.22 2.09 5.35
CA ILE A 97 -1.21 2.30 5.55
C ILE A 97 -1.48 3.14 6.81
N ASP A 98 -2.68 3.65 6.94
CA ASP A 98 -3.11 4.49 8.07
C ASP A 98 -4.00 3.76 9.06
N LYS A 99 -4.71 2.70 8.63
CA LYS A 99 -5.64 1.96 9.48
C LYS A 99 -5.90 0.54 8.96
N ILE A 100 -6.10 -0.39 9.91
CA ILE A 100 -6.60 -1.73 9.62
C ILE A 100 -8.13 -1.70 9.76
N GLN A 101 -8.84 -2.03 8.68
CA GLN A 101 -10.30 -2.03 8.65
C GLN A 101 -10.82 -3.35 9.20
N LYS A 102 -11.23 -3.37 10.47
CA LYS A 102 -11.84 -4.54 11.11
C LYS A 102 -13.18 -4.89 10.48
N SER A 103 -13.57 -6.16 10.53
CA SER A 103 -14.88 -6.58 10.04
C SER A 103 -16.00 -6.04 10.94
N ARG A 104 -17.20 -5.92 10.37
CA ARG A 104 -18.38 -5.45 11.10
C ARG A 104 -18.76 -6.34 12.31
N VAL A 105 -18.33 -7.60 12.31
CA VAL A 105 -18.62 -8.57 13.37
C VAL A 105 -17.82 -8.28 14.65
N GLU A 106 -16.63 -7.69 14.53
CA GLU A 106 -15.79 -7.33 15.69
C GLU A 106 -16.15 -5.98 16.31
N SER A 107 -16.89 -5.14 15.58
CA SER A 107 -17.23 -3.77 16.00
C SER A 107 -18.42 -3.68 16.96
N GLY A 108 -19.01 -4.78 17.37
CA GLY A 108 -20.15 -4.81 18.30
C GLY A 108 -19.83 -4.36 19.73
N LYS A 109 -18.58 -3.98 20.04
CA LYS A 109 -18.15 -3.52 21.37
C LYS A 109 -17.54 -2.11 21.43
N GLU A 110 -17.38 -1.42 20.31
CA GLU A 110 -16.88 -0.04 20.33
C GLU A 110 -17.89 0.90 19.67
N LYS A 111 -18.65 1.60 20.54
CA LYS A 111 -19.38 2.81 20.15
C LYS A 111 -18.34 3.91 19.87
N ASP A 112 -18.55 4.59 18.74
CA ASP A 112 -17.90 5.84 18.34
C ASP A 112 -16.49 5.76 17.75
N SER A 113 -16.43 5.71 16.42
CA SER A 113 -15.69 6.69 15.63
C SER A 113 -15.83 6.44 14.11
N GLY A 114 -16.49 7.36 13.44
CA GLY A 114 -16.25 7.71 12.04
C GLY A 114 -16.53 6.66 10.97
N TYR A 115 -17.72 6.15 10.90
CA TYR A 115 -18.20 5.41 9.73
C TYR A 115 -18.50 6.37 8.58
N ILE A 116 -17.84 6.17 7.43
CA ILE A 116 -18.49 6.44 6.16
C ILE A 116 -19.50 5.30 5.97
N GLY A 117 -20.61 5.34 6.70
CA GLY A 117 -21.77 4.49 6.45
C GLY A 117 -22.42 5.01 5.18
N LEU A 118 -22.39 4.23 4.09
CA LEU A 118 -23.38 4.40 3.05
C LEU A 118 -24.75 4.32 3.74
N GLN A 119 -25.43 5.46 3.86
CA GLN A 119 -26.81 5.54 4.32
C GLN A 119 -27.71 4.92 3.24
N ILE A 120 -27.76 3.60 3.17
CA ILE A 120 -28.73 2.87 2.34
C ILE A 120 -29.97 2.49 3.15
N GLU A 121 -29.89 2.50 4.49
CA GLU A 121 -31.02 2.08 5.34
C GLU A 121 -32.20 3.07 5.45
N GLY A 122 -32.03 4.32 5.03
CA GLY A 122 -33.14 5.31 5.11
C GLY A 122 -34.17 5.23 3.98
N ARG A 123 -33.89 4.53 2.88
CA ARG A 123 -34.78 4.52 1.69
C ARG A 123 -35.71 3.33 1.57
N LEU A 124 -35.54 2.29 2.38
CA LEU A 124 -36.39 1.09 2.30
C LEU A 124 -37.60 1.12 3.24
N ARG A 125 -37.74 2.09 4.12
CA ARG A 125 -38.90 2.20 5.01
C ARG A 125 -40.10 2.96 4.43
N ASN A 126 -39.91 3.69 3.33
CA ASN A 126 -40.99 4.46 2.71
C ASN A 126 -41.67 3.81 1.50
N LEU A 127 -41.45 2.51 1.28
CA LEU A 127 -42.10 1.76 0.21
C LEU A 127 -43.12 0.72 0.73
N ARG A 128 -43.52 0.80 2.03
CA ARG A 128 -44.58 -0.02 2.60
C ARG A 128 -45.57 0.82 3.41
N SER A 129 -46.17 1.75 2.74
CA SER A 129 -47.43 2.37 3.19
C SER A 129 -48.25 2.69 1.96
#